data_e4325d36d7b33a9b3fd04a429c8369a2
#
_entry.id   e4325d36d7b33a9b3fd04a429c8369a2
#
_cell.length_a   1.000
_cell.length_b   1.000
_cell.length_c   1.000
_cell.angle_alpha   90.00
_cell.angle_beta   90.00
_cell.angle_gamma   90.00
#
_symmetry.space_group_name_H-M   'P 1'
#
loop_
_entity.id
_entity.type
_entity.pdbx_description
1 polymer ?
#
loop_
_entity_poly.entity_id
_entity_poly.type
_entity_poly.pdbx_seq_one_letter_code
_entity_poly.pdbx_strand_id
1 'polypeptide(L)'
;FNDYYEAQVRMHLICLRYFFEFTDMQGEKVYYGNYEFDKESITNRDRMFDCPQNLREEEMFEVPDWAANKVVYQIFPSRFAASQPVDKKLWYKAPITPMDDLHGDLRGIIDHLDHIQDLGIDVIYMTPSFKSDSCHKYDTIDYYEIDPSFGTKEDLKELVQKAHDRGMKVVMDAVFNHTGKEFFAFKDILEKGEKSKYLDWYYIDELPLKG
;
A
#
# COMPACT_ATOMS: atom_id res chain seq x y z
N PHE A 1 28.17 -26.76 5.86
CA PHE A 1 28.95 -25.53 5.67
C PHE A 1 28.31 -24.80 4.50
N ASN A 2 28.05 -23.51 4.67
CA ASN A 2 27.56 -22.63 3.60
C ASN A 2 28.74 -21.77 3.16
N ASP A 3 29.04 -21.76 1.87
CA ASP A 3 30.05 -20.87 1.30
C ASP A 3 29.38 -19.55 0.93
N TYR A 4 29.93 -18.43 1.39
CA TYR A 4 29.46 -17.09 1.07
C TYR A 4 30.46 -16.43 0.13
N TYR A 5 29.91 -15.80 -0.92
CA TYR A 5 30.70 -15.05 -1.90
C TYR A 5 30.27 -13.59 -1.84
N GLU A 6 31.24 -12.68 -1.84
CA GLU A 6 31.02 -11.23 -1.83
C GLU A 6 31.74 -10.60 -3.02
N ALA A 7 31.07 -9.67 -3.69
CA ALA A 7 31.67 -8.85 -4.72
C ALA A 7 31.27 -7.38 -4.51
N GLN A 8 32.24 -6.47 -4.62
CA GLN A 8 32.01 -5.04 -4.56
C GLN A 8 32.01 -4.46 -5.97
N VAL A 9 30.95 -3.76 -6.34
CA VAL A 9 30.81 -3.14 -7.64
C VAL A 9 30.63 -1.63 -7.46
N ARG A 10 31.52 -0.83 -8.06
CA ARG A 10 31.35 0.63 -8.08
C ARG A 10 30.43 1.00 -9.22
N MET A 11 29.27 1.58 -8.88
CA MET A 11 28.28 1.99 -9.86
C MET A 11 28.54 3.41 -10.34
N HIS A 12 28.41 3.62 -11.64
CA HIS A 12 28.46 4.93 -12.30
C HIS A 12 27.13 5.29 -12.94
N LEU A 13 26.12 4.40 -12.86
CA LEU A 13 24.80 4.54 -13.44
C LEU A 13 23.73 4.36 -12.36
N ILE A 14 22.53 4.87 -12.64
CA ILE A 14 21.40 4.91 -11.72
C ILE A 14 20.78 3.52 -11.49
N CYS A 15 21.05 2.54 -12.37
CA CYS A 15 20.48 1.20 -12.29
C CYS A 15 21.54 0.18 -12.65
N LEU A 16 21.64 -0.86 -11.84
CA LEU A 16 22.48 -2.04 -12.12
C LEU A 16 21.58 -3.27 -12.22
N ARG A 17 21.69 -3.98 -13.33
CA ARG A 17 21.12 -5.31 -13.49
C ARG A 17 22.24 -6.32 -13.52
N TYR A 18 22.08 -7.43 -12.84
CA TYR A 18 23.10 -8.44 -12.72
C TYR A 18 22.54 -9.85 -12.61
N PHE A 19 23.37 -10.82 -12.89
CA PHE A 19 23.14 -12.23 -12.61
C PHE A 19 24.47 -12.87 -12.15
N PHE A 20 24.41 -14.04 -11.61
CA PHE A 20 25.59 -14.78 -11.19
C PHE A 20 25.93 -15.86 -12.22
N GLU A 21 27.20 -15.99 -12.53
CA GLU A 21 27.75 -17.13 -13.29
C GLU A 21 28.56 -18.02 -12.32
N PHE A 22 28.20 -19.27 -12.25
CA PHE A 22 28.92 -20.28 -11.49
C PHE A 22 29.62 -21.21 -12.47
N THR A 23 30.90 -21.44 -12.27
CA THR A 23 31.70 -22.39 -13.08
C THR A 23 32.24 -23.47 -12.16
N ASP A 24 31.98 -24.73 -12.48
CA ASP A 24 32.50 -25.85 -11.72
C ASP A 24 33.97 -26.19 -12.10
N MET A 25 34.54 -27.19 -11.42
CA MET A 25 35.92 -27.62 -11.66
C MET A 25 36.12 -28.29 -13.04
N GLN A 26 35.04 -28.70 -13.69
CA GLN A 26 35.03 -29.27 -15.04
C GLN A 26 34.88 -28.19 -16.13
N GLY A 27 34.59 -26.94 -15.73
CA GLY A 27 34.35 -25.80 -16.63
C GLY A 27 32.91 -25.67 -17.09
N GLU A 28 31.99 -26.46 -16.52
CA GLU A 28 30.57 -26.35 -16.80
C GLU A 28 30.02 -25.09 -16.13
N LYS A 29 29.13 -24.38 -16.83
CA LYS A 29 28.59 -23.10 -16.38
C LYS A 29 27.11 -23.20 -16.08
N VAL A 30 26.69 -22.52 -15.00
CA VAL A 30 25.28 -22.30 -14.62
C VAL A 30 25.09 -20.84 -14.26
N TYR A 31 24.00 -20.26 -14.70
CA TYR A 31 23.65 -18.86 -14.49
C TYR A 31 22.47 -18.76 -13.53
N TYR A 32 22.49 -17.78 -12.63
CA TYR A 32 21.42 -17.56 -11.65
C TYR A 32 20.95 -16.10 -11.68
N GLY A 33 19.69 -15.92 -11.99
CA GLY A 33 19.06 -14.61 -12.01
C GLY A 33 17.57 -14.71 -11.74
N ASN A 34 17.00 -13.68 -11.15
CA ASN A 34 15.58 -13.57 -10.77
C ASN A 34 15.03 -14.86 -10.12
N TYR A 35 15.83 -15.44 -9.18
CA TYR A 35 15.51 -16.67 -8.42
C TYR A 35 15.41 -17.97 -9.25
N GLU A 36 15.92 -17.96 -10.49
CA GLU A 36 15.94 -19.13 -11.38
C GLU A 36 17.36 -19.44 -11.87
N PHE A 37 17.65 -20.75 -12.07
CA PHE A 37 18.87 -21.21 -12.68
C PHE A 37 18.69 -21.46 -14.18
N ASP A 38 19.73 -21.17 -14.97
CA ASP A 38 19.78 -21.43 -16.40
C ASP A 38 21.11 -22.04 -16.83
N LYS A 39 21.10 -22.81 -17.89
CA LYS A 39 22.31 -23.35 -18.53
C LYS A 39 22.90 -22.41 -19.55
N GLU A 40 22.13 -21.43 -20.01
CA GLU A 40 22.57 -20.42 -20.96
C GLU A 40 22.69 -19.05 -20.27
N SER A 41 23.60 -18.23 -20.76
CA SER A 41 23.80 -16.88 -20.22
C SER A 41 22.52 -16.04 -20.33
N ILE A 42 22.16 -15.38 -19.24
CA ILE A 42 20.94 -14.60 -19.13
C ILE A 42 21.08 -13.30 -19.93
N THR A 43 20.37 -13.21 -21.06
CA THR A 43 20.32 -12.01 -21.92
C THR A 43 19.04 -11.23 -21.73
N ASN A 44 17.96 -11.86 -21.25
CA ASN A 44 16.69 -11.21 -20.95
C ASN A 44 16.80 -10.43 -19.64
N ARG A 45 16.57 -9.12 -19.73
CA ARG A 45 16.65 -8.19 -18.58
C ARG A 45 15.64 -8.52 -17.47
N ASP A 46 14.49 -9.08 -17.79
CA ASP A 46 13.45 -9.43 -16.81
C ASP A 46 13.84 -10.65 -15.96
N ARG A 47 14.87 -11.38 -16.38
CA ARG A 47 15.45 -12.52 -15.68
C ARG A 47 16.72 -12.18 -14.89
N MET A 48 17.11 -10.92 -14.85
CA MET A 48 18.23 -10.42 -14.04
C MET A 48 17.76 -9.94 -12.69
N PHE A 49 18.64 -9.93 -11.70
CA PHE A 49 18.42 -9.17 -10.48
C PHE A 49 18.56 -7.68 -10.75
N ASP A 50 17.70 -6.88 -10.19
CA ASP A 50 17.83 -5.44 -10.20
C ASP A 50 18.43 -4.96 -8.87
N CYS A 51 19.49 -4.16 -8.94
CA CYS A 51 19.89 -3.34 -7.82
C CYS A 51 18.92 -2.14 -7.77
N PRO A 52 18.40 -1.75 -6.59
CA PRO A 52 17.43 -0.68 -6.49
C PRO A 52 17.86 0.55 -7.28
N GLN A 53 16.93 1.09 -8.04
CA GLN A 53 17.08 2.39 -8.67
C GLN A 53 17.22 3.44 -7.56
N ASN A 54 17.98 4.51 -7.84
CA ASN A 54 18.15 5.64 -6.94
C ASN A 54 19.07 5.35 -5.75
N LEU A 55 20.38 5.28 -6.06
CA LEU A 55 21.44 5.18 -5.05
C LEU A 55 22.05 6.55 -4.71
N ARG A 56 21.35 7.65 -4.97
CA ARG A 56 21.77 8.94 -4.44
C ARG A 56 21.46 8.97 -2.95
N GLU A 57 22.41 9.48 -2.15
CA GLU A 57 22.19 9.65 -0.70
C GLU A 57 20.88 10.38 -0.39
N GLU A 58 20.50 11.34 -1.25
CA GLU A 58 19.27 12.12 -1.17
C GLU A 58 17.97 11.30 -1.43
N GLU A 59 18.10 10.13 -2.04
CA GLU A 59 17.00 9.23 -2.40
C GLU A 59 17.00 7.95 -1.57
N MET A 60 17.95 7.78 -0.66
CA MET A 60 17.98 6.65 0.27
C MET A 60 16.91 6.85 1.33
N PHE A 61 15.94 5.95 1.35
CA PHE A 61 14.96 5.91 2.44
C PHE A 61 15.65 5.50 3.74
N GLU A 62 15.75 6.42 4.67
CA GLU A 62 16.05 6.06 6.05
C GLU A 62 14.80 5.39 6.64
N VAL A 63 14.85 4.07 6.82
CA VAL A 63 13.81 3.36 7.53
C VAL A 63 13.84 3.77 8.99
N PRO A 64 12.75 4.31 9.55
CA PRO A 64 12.72 4.68 10.95
C PRO A 64 13.02 3.48 11.86
N ASP A 65 13.78 3.68 12.91
CA ASP A 65 14.17 2.61 13.86
C ASP A 65 12.98 1.81 14.38
N TRP A 66 11.84 2.47 14.55
CA TRP A 66 10.62 1.82 15.04
C TRP A 66 10.00 0.84 14.02
N ALA A 67 10.31 0.94 12.73
CA ALA A 67 9.67 0.12 11.69
C ALA A 67 10.35 -1.25 11.53
N ALA A 68 11.61 -1.40 11.97
CA ALA A 68 12.33 -2.65 11.87
C ALA A 68 11.70 -3.73 12.78
N ASN A 69 11.56 -4.94 12.26
CA ASN A 69 11.09 -6.12 12.99
C ASN A 69 9.67 -5.97 13.60
N LYS A 70 8.77 -5.24 12.92
CA LYS A 70 7.40 -5.00 13.36
C LYS A 70 6.40 -5.93 12.70
N VAL A 71 5.39 -6.34 13.45
CA VAL A 71 4.25 -7.09 12.94
C VAL A 71 3.17 -6.09 12.54
N VAL A 72 2.84 -6.08 11.25
CA VAL A 72 1.81 -5.19 10.68
C VAL A 72 0.53 -5.98 10.46
N TYR A 73 -0.58 -5.44 10.93
CA TYR A 73 -1.92 -6.00 10.74
C TYR A 73 -2.74 -5.06 9.87
N GLN A 74 -3.06 -5.52 8.65
CA GLN A 74 -3.92 -4.76 7.75
C GLN A 74 -5.37 -4.93 8.13
N ILE A 75 -6.07 -3.82 8.31
CA ILE A 75 -7.51 -3.76 8.60
C ILE A 75 -8.24 -3.12 7.43
N PHE A 76 -9.27 -3.79 6.93
CA PHE A 76 -10.29 -3.23 6.08
C PHE A 76 -11.45 -2.78 7.00
N PRO A 77 -11.63 -1.46 7.28
CA PRO A 77 -12.51 -1.00 8.35
C PRO A 77 -13.93 -1.55 8.25
N SER A 78 -14.56 -1.52 7.07
CA SER A 78 -15.94 -2.01 6.91
C SER A 78 -16.11 -3.51 7.18
N ARG A 79 -15.02 -4.28 7.34
CA ARG A 79 -15.04 -5.75 7.46
C ARG A 79 -14.40 -6.28 8.72
N PHE A 80 -13.93 -5.42 9.61
CA PHE A 80 -13.24 -5.85 10.82
C PHE A 80 -14.19 -6.00 12.00
N ALA A 81 -14.84 -4.93 12.41
CA ALA A 81 -15.80 -4.93 13.52
C ALA A 81 -16.74 -3.72 13.39
N ALA A 82 -17.99 -3.92 13.74
CA ALA A 82 -19.00 -2.87 13.75
C ALA A 82 -19.36 -2.51 15.20
N SER A 83 -19.45 -1.22 15.50
CA SER A 83 -19.91 -0.72 16.80
C SER A 83 -21.42 -0.88 17.01
N GLN A 84 -22.16 -0.96 15.90
CA GLN A 84 -23.62 -1.15 15.91
C GLN A 84 -23.99 -2.58 15.52
N PRO A 85 -25.13 -3.10 15.97
CA PRO A 85 -25.59 -4.41 15.56
C PRO A 85 -25.72 -4.54 14.04
N VAL A 86 -25.10 -5.56 13.49
CA VAL A 86 -25.16 -5.90 12.05
C VAL A 86 -25.97 -7.18 11.87
N ASP A 87 -26.69 -7.28 10.77
CA ASP A 87 -27.38 -8.52 10.40
C ASP A 87 -26.33 -9.66 10.27
N LYS A 88 -26.54 -10.72 11.05
CA LYS A 88 -25.67 -11.90 11.03
C LYS A 88 -25.56 -12.55 9.64
N LYS A 89 -26.62 -12.49 8.82
CA LYS A 89 -26.61 -13.03 7.46
C LYS A 89 -25.66 -12.23 6.56
N LEU A 90 -25.61 -10.90 6.76
CA LEU A 90 -24.67 -10.05 6.05
C LEU A 90 -23.23 -10.29 6.54
N TRP A 91 -23.03 -10.34 7.84
CA TRP A 91 -21.72 -10.51 8.45
C TRP A 91 -21.05 -11.85 8.11
N TYR A 92 -21.85 -12.92 8.00
CA TYR A 92 -21.38 -14.27 7.63
C TYR A 92 -21.67 -14.62 6.16
N LYS A 93 -21.95 -13.64 5.31
CA LYS A 93 -22.16 -13.86 3.87
C LYS A 93 -20.92 -14.52 3.25
N ALA A 94 -21.16 -15.54 2.43
CA ALA A 94 -20.12 -16.19 1.63
C ALA A 94 -20.70 -16.54 0.23
N PRO A 95 -19.97 -16.28 -0.86
CA PRO A 95 -18.69 -15.57 -0.92
C PRO A 95 -18.85 -14.06 -0.67
N ILE A 96 -17.81 -13.42 -0.16
CA ILE A 96 -17.73 -11.96 -0.06
C ILE A 96 -17.13 -11.42 -1.36
N THR A 97 -17.70 -10.35 -1.88
CA THR A 97 -17.19 -9.60 -3.04
C THR A 97 -16.54 -8.28 -2.60
N PRO A 98 -15.68 -7.64 -3.42
CA PRO A 98 -15.12 -6.34 -3.12
C PRO A 98 -16.15 -5.24 -2.84
N MET A 99 -17.38 -5.38 -3.36
CA MET A 99 -18.47 -4.39 -3.21
C MET A 99 -19.33 -4.60 -1.96
N ASP A 100 -19.10 -5.66 -1.20
CA ASP A 100 -19.87 -5.93 0.01
C ASP A 100 -19.39 -5.06 1.17
N ASP A 101 -20.27 -4.26 1.74
CA ASP A 101 -20.06 -3.49 2.96
C ASP A 101 -20.64 -4.26 4.14
N LEU A 102 -19.82 -4.58 5.12
CA LEU A 102 -20.24 -5.27 6.34
C LEU A 102 -20.47 -4.29 7.50
N HIS A 103 -20.44 -2.98 7.24
CA HIS A 103 -20.72 -1.90 8.19
C HIS A 103 -19.78 -1.87 9.41
N GLY A 104 -18.55 -2.38 9.28
CA GLY A 104 -17.50 -2.14 10.26
C GLY A 104 -17.11 -0.66 10.28
N ASP A 105 -16.62 -0.19 11.43
CA ASP A 105 -16.34 1.22 11.65
C ASP A 105 -15.12 1.44 12.57
N LEU A 106 -14.69 2.69 12.72
CA LEU A 106 -13.55 3.06 13.56
C LEU A 106 -13.82 2.73 15.04
N ARG A 107 -15.06 2.89 15.50
CA ARG A 107 -15.45 2.53 16.87
C ARG A 107 -15.30 1.03 17.09
N GLY A 108 -15.72 0.21 16.14
CA GLY A 108 -15.52 -1.23 16.21
C GLY A 108 -14.04 -1.62 16.29
N ILE A 109 -13.15 -0.91 15.59
CA ILE A 109 -11.69 -1.13 15.72
C ILE A 109 -11.22 -0.74 17.12
N ILE A 110 -11.66 0.43 17.62
CA ILE A 110 -11.30 0.92 18.97
C ILE A 110 -11.70 -0.11 20.05
N ASP A 111 -12.89 -0.65 19.96
CA ASP A 111 -13.43 -1.60 20.93
C ASP A 111 -12.70 -2.96 20.91
N HIS A 112 -11.93 -3.25 19.85
CA HIS A 112 -11.15 -4.48 19.70
C HIS A 112 -9.63 -4.27 19.76
N LEU A 113 -9.14 -3.12 20.22
CA LEU A 113 -7.69 -2.85 20.33
C LEU A 113 -6.97 -3.82 21.26
N ASP A 114 -7.63 -4.30 22.30
CA ASP A 114 -7.04 -5.30 23.22
C ASP A 114 -6.81 -6.64 22.50
N HIS A 115 -7.77 -7.07 21.66
CA HIS A 115 -7.58 -8.25 20.82
C HIS A 115 -6.41 -8.08 19.83
N ILE A 116 -6.27 -6.90 19.21
CA ILE A 116 -5.17 -6.62 18.29
C ILE A 116 -3.83 -6.66 19.04
N GLN A 117 -3.78 -6.09 20.25
CA GLN A 117 -2.60 -6.13 21.10
C GLN A 117 -2.23 -7.56 21.53
N ASP A 118 -3.22 -8.38 21.92
CA ASP A 118 -3.02 -9.78 22.32
C ASP A 118 -2.47 -10.65 21.18
N LEU A 119 -2.72 -10.29 19.92
CA LEU A 119 -2.11 -10.91 18.74
C LEU A 119 -0.63 -10.53 18.55
N GLY A 120 -0.09 -9.61 19.36
CA GLY A 120 1.29 -9.14 19.22
C GLY A 120 1.52 -8.19 18.06
N ILE A 121 0.50 -7.43 17.66
CA ILE A 121 0.57 -6.46 16.55
C ILE A 121 1.27 -5.18 17.03
N ASP A 122 2.23 -4.72 16.25
CA ASP A 122 2.94 -3.46 16.48
C ASP A 122 2.35 -2.29 15.68
N VAL A 123 1.79 -2.58 14.51
CA VAL A 123 1.31 -1.56 13.57
C VAL A 123 -0.04 -1.96 13.00
N ILE A 124 -1.02 -1.09 13.16
CA ILE A 124 -2.31 -1.18 12.49
C ILE A 124 -2.20 -0.41 11.16
N TYR A 125 -2.33 -1.12 10.03
CA TYR A 125 -2.42 -0.52 8.71
C TYR A 125 -3.89 -0.54 8.25
N MET A 126 -4.50 0.62 8.13
CA MET A 126 -5.89 0.73 7.65
C MET A 126 -5.93 0.98 6.16
N THR A 127 -6.77 0.23 5.43
CA THR A 127 -7.14 0.60 4.06
C THR A 127 -7.84 1.97 4.06
N PRO A 128 -8.03 2.64 2.88
CA PRO A 128 -8.50 4.01 2.84
C PRO A 128 -9.74 4.25 3.69
N SER A 129 -9.77 5.38 4.40
CA SER A 129 -10.85 5.74 5.32
C SER A 129 -11.42 7.14 5.06
N PHE A 130 -10.91 7.82 4.04
CA PHE A 130 -11.42 9.12 3.63
C PHE A 130 -12.73 9.00 2.87
N LYS A 131 -13.47 10.11 2.82
CA LYS A 131 -14.79 10.20 2.18
C LYS A 131 -14.75 9.71 0.74
N SER A 132 -15.65 8.79 0.39
CA SER A 132 -15.73 8.12 -0.89
C SER A 132 -17.11 7.50 -1.09
N ASP A 133 -17.51 7.27 -2.34
CA ASP A 133 -18.81 6.67 -2.65
C ASP A 133 -18.76 5.12 -2.54
N SER A 134 -17.60 4.50 -2.67
CA SER A 134 -17.47 3.04 -2.57
C SER A 134 -17.24 2.56 -1.13
N CYS A 135 -17.52 1.29 -0.88
CA CYS A 135 -17.21 0.67 0.41
C CYS A 135 -15.71 0.48 0.66
N HIS A 136 -14.90 0.34 -0.40
CA HIS A 136 -13.45 0.16 -0.31
C HIS A 136 -12.66 1.48 -0.17
N LYS A 137 -13.27 2.63 -0.44
CA LYS A 137 -12.74 4.00 -0.28
C LYS A 137 -11.51 4.34 -1.15
N TYR A 138 -11.14 3.50 -2.13
CA TYR A 138 -10.04 3.82 -3.06
C TYR A 138 -10.40 4.90 -4.10
N ASP A 139 -11.65 5.33 -4.21
CA ASP A 139 -12.15 6.43 -5.04
C ASP A 139 -12.39 7.69 -4.20
N THR A 140 -11.35 8.15 -3.50
CA THR A 140 -11.43 9.27 -2.55
C THR A 140 -11.95 10.54 -3.22
N ILE A 141 -12.97 11.15 -2.62
CA ILE A 141 -13.58 12.40 -3.06
C ILE A 141 -13.28 13.59 -2.14
N ASP A 142 -12.86 13.33 -0.91
CA ASP A 142 -12.40 14.36 0.01
C ASP A 142 -11.35 13.79 0.97
N TYR A 143 -10.10 14.28 0.89
CA TYR A 143 -9.00 13.85 1.75
C TYR A 143 -8.99 14.53 3.13
N TYR A 144 -9.86 15.50 3.35
CA TYR A 144 -9.97 16.22 4.63
C TYR A 144 -11.07 15.67 5.52
N GLU A 145 -11.93 14.79 5.00
CA GLU A 145 -13.04 14.20 5.73
C GLU A 145 -12.90 12.68 5.84
N ILE A 146 -13.15 12.16 7.05
CA ILE A 146 -13.34 10.72 7.24
C ILE A 146 -14.71 10.36 6.66
N ASP A 147 -14.80 9.19 6.04
CA ASP A 147 -16.07 8.72 5.51
C ASP A 147 -17.09 8.56 6.64
N PRO A 148 -18.29 9.13 6.51
CA PRO A 148 -19.31 9.04 7.54
C PRO A 148 -19.74 7.63 7.93
N SER A 149 -19.57 6.65 7.03
CA SER A 149 -19.85 5.24 7.34
C SER A 149 -18.83 4.64 8.33
N PHE A 150 -17.64 5.24 8.44
CA PHE A 150 -16.59 4.80 9.36
C PHE A 150 -16.56 5.58 10.67
N GLY A 151 -17.20 6.76 10.72
CA GLY A 151 -17.23 7.61 11.89
C GLY A 151 -16.74 9.04 11.63
N THR A 152 -16.13 9.63 12.63
CA THR A 152 -15.70 11.02 12.63
C THR A 152 -14.18 11.16 12.72
N LYS A 153 -13.67 12.38 12.53
CA LYS A 153 -12.26 12.70 12.80
C LYS A 153 -11.89 12.49 14.27
N GLU A 154 -12.84 12.73 15.14
CA GLU A 154 -12.69 12.52 16.58
C GLU A 154 -12.52 11.02 16.89
N ASP A 155 -13.30 10.15 16.23
CA ASP A 155 -13.13 8.70 16.35
C ASP A 155 -11.75 8.26 15.85
N LEU A 156 -11.27 8.81 14.73
CA LEU A 156 -9.92 8.52 14.25
C LEU A 156 -8.85 8.99 15.23
N LYS A 157 -8.98 10.19 15.80
CA LYS A 157 -8.03 10.68 16.82
C LYS A 157 -8.02 9.77 18.04
N GLU A 158 -9.20 9.33 18.49
CA GLU A 158 -9.32 8.42 19.62
C GLU A 158 -8.65 7.06 19.31
N LEU A 159 -8.89 6.51 18.11
CA LEU A 159 -8.24 5.28 17.67
C LEU A 159 -6.72 5.40 17.74
N VAL A 160 -6.17 6.47 17.13
CA VAL A 160 -4.72 6.71 17.11
C VAL A 160 -4.17 6.85 18.52
N GLN A 161 -4.83 7.64 19.38
CA GLN A 161 -4.38 7.81 20.77
C GLN A 161 -4.39 6.50 21.53
N LYS A 162 -5.48 5.74 21.48
CA LYS A 162 -5.61 4.46 22.19
C LYS A 162 -4.67 3.38 21.66
N ALA A 163 -4.36 3.39 20.35
CA ALA A 163 -3.34 2.52 19.78
C ALA A 163 -1.95 2.88 20.31
N HIS A 164 -1.62 4.19 20.33
CA HIS A 164 -0.35 4.69 20.87
C HIS A 164 -0.18 4.37 22.35
N ASP A 165 -1.24 4.50 23.16
CA ASP A 165 -1.22 4.14 24.60
C ASP A 165 -0.89 2.66 24.83
N ARG A 166 -1.12 1.81 23.85
CA ARG A 166 -0.77 0.38 23.82
C ARG A 166 0.57 0.09 23.13
N GLY A 167 1.32 1.11 22.74
CA GLY A 167 2.60 0.97 22.02
C GLY A 167 2.47 0.63 20.55
N MET A 168 1.25 0.56 19.99
CA MET A 168 1.01 0.31 18.58
C MET A 168 1.07 1.61 17.77
N LYS A 169 1.50 1.52 16.49
CA LYS A 169 1.43 2.60 15.51
C LYS A 169 0.21 2.43 14.60
N VAL A 170 -0.23 3.55 14.01
CA VAL A 170 -1.31 3.53 13.01
C VAL A 170 -0.76 4.09 11.70
N VAL A 171 -0.95 3.35 10.62
CA VAL A 171 -0.66 3.76 9.25
C VAL A 171 -1.97 3.81 8.49
N MET A 172 -2.22 4.92 7.82
CA MET A 172 -3.40 5.10 6.97
C MET A 172 -3.01 5.00 5.51
N ASP A 173 -3.79 4.27 4.74
CA ASP A 173 -3.65 4.24 3.29
C ASP A 173 -4.07 5.59 2.69
N ALA A 174 -3.21 6.15 1.87
CA ALA A 174 -3.46 7.40 1.19
C ALA A 174 -3.45 7.18 -0.34
N VAL A 175 -4.62 7.31 -0.94
CA VAL A 175 -4.80 7.12 -2.39
C VAL A 175 -4.33 8.37 -3.13
N PHE A 176 -3.04 8.43 -3.47
CA PHE A 176 -2.45 9.59 -4.17
C PHE A 176 -2.19 9.34 -5.66
N ASN A 177 -2.40 8.11 -6.15
CA ASN A 177 -2.25 7.79 -7.57
C ASN A 177 -3.39 8.35 -8.43
N HIS A 178 -4.59 8.40 -7.88
CA HIS A 178 -5.81 8.88 -8.53
C HIS A 178 -6.79 9.43 -7.51
N THR A 179 -7.85 10.06 -7.97
CA THR A 179 -8.96 10.53 -7.15
C THR A 179 -10.27 9.88 -7.60
N GLY A 180 -11.30 9.98 -6.77
CA GLY A 180 -12.67 9.64 -7.16
C GLY A 180 -13.21 10.64 -8.20
N LYS A 181 -14.23 10.23 -8.94
CA LYS A 181 -14.88 11.07 -9.96
C LYS A 181 -15.50 12.34 -9.38
N GLU A 182 -15.97 12.26 -8.15
CA GLU A 182 -16.63 13.36 -7.43
C GLU A 182 -15.63 14.30 -6.71
N PHE A 183 -14.31 14.03 -6.80
CA PHE A 183 -13.30 14.91 -6.24
C PHE A 183 -13.38 16.29 -6.94
N PHE A 184 -13.37 17.36 -6.15
CA PHE A 184 -13.65 18.73 -6.62
C PHE A 184 -12.82 19.16 -7.81
N ALA A 185 -11.51 18.81 -7.83
CA ALA A 185 -10.60 19.19 -8.92
C ALA A 185 -10.93 18.43 -10.21
N PHE A 186 -11.26 17.13 -10.10
CA PHE A 186 -11.62 16.32 -11.27
C PHE A 186 -12.97 16.76 -11.85
N LYS A 187 -13.97 17.08 -10.99
CA LYS A 187 -15.26 17.65 -11.43
C LYS A 187 -15.08 18.97 -12.18
N ASP A 188 -14.23 19.86 -11.68
CA ASP A 188 -13.95 21.13 -12.35
C ASP A 188 -13.37 20.91 -13.76
N ILE A 189 -12.53 19.88 -13.95
CA ILE A 189 -12.00 19.50 -15.26
C ILE A 189 -13.09 18.95 -16.17
N LEU A 190 -13.97 18.09 -15.66
CA LEU A 190 -15.10 17.57 -16.43
C LEU A 190 -16.04 18.68 -16.90
N GLU A 191 -16.27 19.71 -16.07
CA GLU A 191 -17.15 20.83 -16.36
C GLU A 191 -16.51 21.87 -17.31
N LYS A 192 -15.22 22.18 -17.13
CA LYS A 192 -14.54 23.31 -17.78
C LYS A 192 -13.55 22.92 -18.85
N GLY A 193 -13.17 21.63 -18.94
CA GLY A 193 -12.19 21.14 -19.87
C GLY A 193 -10.85 21.88 -19.73
N GLU A 194 -10.31 22.37 -20.86
CA GLU A 194 -9.04 23.11 -20.92
C GLU A 194 -9.00 24.40 -20.07
N LYS A 195 -10.16 24.90 -19.66
CA LYS A 195 -10.25 26.12 -18.81
C LYS A 195 -10.18 25.82 -17.31
N SER A 196 -10.06 24.56 -16.92
CA SER A 196 -9.91 24.20 -15.51
C SER A 196 -8.55 24.63 -14.97
N LYS A 197 -8.54 25.25 -13.81
CA LYS A 197 -7.29 25.58 -13.10
C LYS A 197 -6.61 24.37 -12.46
N TYR A 198 -7.24 23.20 -12.50
CA TYR A 198 -6.73 21.95 -11.94
C TYR A 198 -6.22 20.99 -13.03
N LEU A 199 -6.13 21.45 -14.28
CA LEU A 199 -5.71 20.61 -15.39
C LEU A 199 -4.34 19.97 -15.15
N ASP A 200 -3.39 20.74 -14.60
CA ASP A 200 -2.03 20.29 -14.29
C ASP A 200 -1.94 19.34 -13.09
N TRP A 201 -3.06 19.03 -12.42
CA TRP A 201 -3.10 18.06 -11.33
C TRP A 201 -3.21 16.62 -11.83
N TYR A 202 -3.51 16.43 -13.11
CA TYR A 202 -3.77 15.12 -13.71
C TYR A 202 -2.99 14.97 -15.00
N TYR A 203 -2.58 13.75 -15.28
CA TYR A 203 -2.09 13.38 -16.62
C TYR A 203 -3.30 13.13 -17.50
N ILE A 204 -3.53 13.99 -18.48
CA ILE A 204 -4.67 13.96 -19.41
C ILE A 204 -4.15 13.97 -20.82
N ASP A 205 -4.42 12.90 -21.58
CA ASP A 205 -3.96 12.73 -22.95
C ASP A 205 -4.80 13.56 -23.93
N GLU A 206 -6.12 13.61 -23.75
CA GLU A 206 -7.04 14.36 -24.60
C GLU A 206 -8.30 14.84 -23.86
N LEU A 207 -8.87 15.94 -24.34
CA LEU A 207 -10.16 16.46 -23.89
C LEU A 207 -11.16 16.52 -25.05
N PRO A 208 -12.50 16.31 -24.84
CA PRO A 208 -13.11 15.90 -23.57
C PRO A 208 -12.72 14.49 -23.14
N LEU A 209 -12.68 14.26 -21.82
CA LEU A 209 -12.40 12.94 -21.27
C LEU A 209 -13.40 11.92 -21.81
N LYS A 210 -12.91 10.83 -22.37
CA LYS A 210 -13.76 9.70 -22.79
C LYS A 210 -13.98 8.79 -21.60
N GLY A 211 -15.25 8.52 -21.27
CA GLY A 211 -15.68 7.64 -20.18
C GLY A 211 -15.54 6.15 -20.51
#